data_9c35d0894f936c6010552f6db9708069
#
_entry.id   9c35d0894f936c6010552f6db9708069
#
_cell.length_a   1.000
_cell.length_b   1.000
_cell.length_c   1.000
_cell.angle_alpha   90.00
_cell.angle_beta   90.00
_cell.angle_gamma   90.00
#
_symmetry.space_group_name_H-M   'P 1'
#
loop_
_entity.id
_entity.type
_entity.pdbx_description
1 polymer ?
#
loop_
_entity_poly.entity_id
_entity_poly.type
_entity_poly.pdbx_seq_one_letter_code
_entity_poly.pdbx_strand_id
1 'polypeptide(L)'
;MIQIEQTPNPDTLKFLPGKKVSDAGPVEFLKNEKNIKVPLANKILSLQGTTMVFFGEDFITVKKESNLKWDDLKHHIISEINDYYLKGNNIVIGKNLEKKDANLEKNEPNEVINKIKEVLDAKIRPAVARDGGDIIFKSFKDGIVNVELKGSCSGCPSSIMTLKQGVQNLLCHYVPEVKRVEAS
;
A
#
# COMPACT_ATOMS: atom_id res chain seq x y z
N MET A 1 9.81 -16.45 12.36
CA MET A 1 9.06 -17.20 11.31
C MET A 1 8.16 -16.22 10.61
N ILE A 2 8.18 -16.16 9.26
CA ILE A 2 7.32 -15.27 8.49
C ILE A 2 5.93 -15.88 8.39
N GLN A 3 4.92 -15.13 8.81
CA GLN A 3 3.51 -15.51 8.61
C GLN A 3 3.01 -15.01 7.27
N ILE A 4 2.05 -15.71 6.70
CA ILE A 4 1.42 -15.35 5.41
C ILE A 4 -0.07 -15.18 5.65
N GLU A 5 -0.62 -14.08 5.18
CA GLU A 5 -2.05 -13.79 5.18
C GLU A 5 -2.55 -13.62 3.74
N GLN A 6 -3.72 -14.17 3.48
CA GLN A 6 -4.41 -13.92 2.23
C GLN A 6 -5.00 -12.50 2.23
N THR A 7 -5.09 -11.92 1.06
CA THR A 7 -5.73 -10.62 0.85
C THR A 7 -7.00 -10.80 0.01
N PRO A 8 -7.89 -9.81 -0.04
CA PRO A 8 -9.07 -9.85 -0.93
C PRO A 8 -8.72 -9.96 -2.42
N ASN A 9 -7.50 -9.60 -2.79
CA ASN A 9 -6.99 -9.74 -4.15
C ASN A 9 -6.23 -11.08 -4.28
N PRO A 10 -6.72 -12.06 -5.08
CA PRO A 10 -6.09 -13.37 -5.20
C PRO A 10 -4.68 -13.35 -5.79
N ASP A 11 -4.32 -12.28 -6.50
CA ASP A 11 -2.99 -12.08 -7.06
C ASP A 11 -2.00 -11.46 -6.08
N THR A 12 -2.42 -11.17 -4.85
CA THR A 12 -1.55 -10.63 -3.80
C THR A 12 -1.52 -11.52 -2.56
N LEU A 13 -0.36 -11.58 -1.90
CA LEU A 13 -0.18 -12.16 -0.57
C LEU A 13 0.53 -11.16 0.34
N LYS A 14 0.14 -11.19 1.60
CA LYS A 14 0.72 -10.39 2.67
C LYS A 14 1.64 -11.25 3.52
N PHE A 15 2.87 -10.80 3.69
CA PHE A 15 3.93 -11.45 4.47
C PHE A 15 4.23 -10.62 5.70
N LEU A 16 4.23 -11.27 6.88
CA LEU A 16 4.51 -10.64 8.16
C LEU A 16 5.82 -11.20 8.72
N PRO A 17 6.93 -10.44 8.61
CA PRO A 17 8.22 -10.91 9.11
C PRO A 17 8.33 -10.89 10.64
N GLY A 18 7.34 -10.33 11.36
CA GLY A 18 7.39 -10.15 12.79
C GLY A 18 8.37 -9.07 13.25
N LYS A 19 8.75 -8.19 12.34
CA LYS A 19 9.67 -7.06 12.55
C LYS A 19 9.12 -5.84 11.85
N LYS A 20 9.57 -4.67 12.27
CA LYS A 20 9.25 -3.43 11.56
C LYS A 20 9.83 -3.44 10.16
N VAL A 21 9.04 -3.07 9.18
CA VAL A 21 9.41 -3.07 7.76
C VAL A 21 9.72 -1.66 7.26
N SER A 22 8.89 -0.68 7.61
CA SER A 22 9.07 0.69 7.18
C SER A 22 8.97 1.70 8.33
N ASP A 23 9.92 2.65 8.38
CA ASP A 23 9.88 3.84 9.24
C ASP A 23 9.41 5.09 8.48
N ALA A 24 9.39 5.03 7.16
CA ALA A 24 9.05 6.17 6.30
C ALA A 24 7.57 6.18 5.85
N GLY A 25 6.78 5.23 6.37
CA GLY A 25 5.41 4.99 5.93
C GLY A 25 5.33 4.01 4.74
N PRO A 26 4.13 3.79 4.21
CA PRO A 26 3.91 2.84 3.12
C PRO A 26 4.61 3.24 1.82
N VAL A 27 5.25 2.27 1.16
CA VAL A 27 5.94 2.49 -0.11
C VAL A 27 5.67 1.31 -1.06
N GLU A 28 5.35 1.61 -2.32
CA GLU A 28 5.10 0.64 -3.38
C GLU A 28 6.17 0.75 -4.47
N PHE A 29 6.60 -0.39 -5.00
CA PHE A 29 7.49 -0.48 -6.16
C PHE A 29 6.91 -1.43 -7.19
N LEU A 30 6.96 -1.00 -8.46
CA LEU A 30 6.52 -1.79 -9.61
C LEU A 30 7.73 -2.39 -10.32
N LYS A 31 7.53 -3.55 -10.96
CA LYS A 31 8.61 -4.28 -11.65
C LYS A 31 9.31 -3.47 -12.75
N ASN A 32 8.59 -2.58 -13.39
CA ASN A 32 9.11 -1.74 -14.47
C ASN A 32 9.77 -0.43 -14.00
N GLU A 33 9.78 -0.18 -12.69
CA GLU A 33 10.47 1.00 -12.15
C GLU A 33 11.98 0.86 -12.28
N LYS A 34 12.61 1.96 -12.71
CA LYS A 34 14.06 2.05 -12.83
C LYS A 34 14.66 2.64 -11.55
N ASN A 35 15.88 2.19 -11.20
CA ASN A 35 16.65 2.75 -10.09
C ASN A 35 16.01 2.60 -8.69
N ILE A 36 15.36 1.46 -8.42
CA ILE A 36 14.88 1.14 -7.09
C ILE A 36 16.08 1.04 -6.13
N LYS A 37 16.14 1.92 -5.14
CA LYS A 37 17.22 1.97 -4.15
C LYS A 37 17.06 1.02 -2.97
N VAL A 38 15.98 0.24 -2.94
CA VAL A 38 15.66 -0.70 -1.87
C VAL A 38 16.09 -2.11 -2.28
N PRO A 39 17.14 -2.67 -1.66
CA PRO A 39 17.70 -3.97 -2.06
C PRO A 39 16.69 -5.11 -2.03
N LEU A 40 15.85 -5.17 -0.98
CA LEU A 40 14.83 -6.22 -0.86
C LEU A 40 13.76 -6.09 -1.95
N ALA A 41 13.36 -4.87 -2.31
CA ALA A 41 12.41 -4.64 -3.40
C ALA A 41 12.97 -5.16 -4.74
N ASN A 42 14.23 -4.85 -5.04
CA ASN A 42 14.89 -5.35 -6.24
C ASN A 42 14.94 -6.88 -6.29
N LYS A 43 15.25 -7.52 -5.17
CA LYS A 43 15.31 -8.99 -5.09
C LYS A 43 13.96 -9.64 -5.31
N ILE A 44 12.92 -9.16 -4.63
CA ILE A 44 11.56 -9.69 -4.80
C ILE A 44 11.06 -9.46 -6.24
N LEU A 45 11.27 -8.25 -6.79
CA LEU A 45 10.86 -7.93 -8.15
C LEU A 45 11.66 -8.63 -9.23
N SER A 46 12.88 -9.12 -8.92
CA SER A 46 13.67 -9.95 -9.85
C SER A 46 13.14 -11.38 -9.98
N LEU A 47 12.35 -11.84 -9.03
CA LEU A 47 11.69 -13.14 -9.13
C LEU A 47 10.74 -13.16 -10.32
N GLN A 48 10.78 -14.26 -11.09
CA GLN A 48 9.91 -14.42 -12.24
C GLN A 48 8.45 -14.44 -11.79
N GLY A 49 7.62 -13.61 -12.42
CA GLY A 49 6.19 -13.55 -12.17
C GLY A 49 5.76 -12.62 -11.05
N THR A 50 6.66 -11.96 -10.35
CA THR A 50 6.31 -10.85 -9.47
C THR A 50 6.12 -9.56 -10.27
N THR A 51 5.13 -8.74 -9.91
CA THR A 51 4.80 -7.50 -10.63
C THR A 51 4.88 -6.27 -9.76
N MET A 52 4.68 -6.42 -8.45
CA MET A 52 4.66 -5.32 -7.50
C MET A 52 5.06 -5.82 -6.12
N VAL A 53 5.74 -4.98 -5.36
CA VAL A 53 5.98 -5.14 -3.93
C VAL A 53 5.59 -3.87 -3.19
N PHE A 54 4.86 -4.04 -2.10
CA PHE A 54 4.41 -2.96 -1.23
C PHE A 54 4.91 -3.21 0.20
N PHE A 55 5.54 -2.21 0.78
CA PHE A 55 6.05 -2.25 2.15
C PHE A 55 5.16 -1.40 3.05
N GLY A 56 4.43 -2.06 3.95
CA GLY A 56 3.70 -1.40 5.04
C GLY A 56 4.61 -1.14 6.25
N GLU A 57 4.03 -0.82 7.38
CA GLU A 57 4.80 -0.56 8.60
C GLU A 57 5.46 -1.84 9.14
N ASP A 58 4.73 -2.94 9.16
CA ASP A 58 5.12 -4.24 9.74
C ASP A 58 4.84 -5.43 8.81
N PHE A 59 4.50 -5.18 7.55
CA PHE A 59 4.18 -6.20 6.57
C PHE A 59 4.69 -5.86 5.17
N ILE A 60 4.76 -6.90 4.34
CA ILE A 60 5.14 -6.81 2.92
C ILE A 60 4.04 -7.46 2.09
N THR A 61 3.49 -6.75 1.12
CA THR A 61 2.55 -7.31 0.15
C THR A 61 3.24 -7.49 -1.19
N VAL A 62 3.10 -8.66 -1.79
CA VAL A 62 3.65 -8.96 -3.12
C VAL A 62 2.50 -9.31 -4.05
N LYS A 63 2.55 -8.77 -5.26
CA LYS A 63 1.64 -9.10 -6.35
C LYS A 63 2.34 -9.93 -7.41
N LYS A 64 1.67 -10.99 -7.83
CA LYS A 64 2.13 -11.86 -8.92
C LYS A 64 1.31 -11.64 -10.20
N GLU A 65 1.80 -12.18 -11.30
CA GLU A 65 1.02 -12.35 -12.52
C GLU A 65 -0.13 -13.34 -12.30
N SER A 66 -1.30 -13.06 -12.87
CA SER A 66 -2.53 -13.84 -12.61
C SER A 66 -2.45 -15.28 -13.08
N ASN A 67 -1.59 -15.57 -14.06
CA ASN A 67 -1.38 -16.92 -14.62
C ASN A 67 -0.50 -17.84 -13.76
N LEU A 68 0.13 -17.33 -12.70
CA LEU A 68 1.02 -18.11 -11.84
C LEU A 68 0.33 -18.55 -10.54
N LYS A 69 0.90 -19.57 -9.90
CA LYS A 69 0.44 -20.07 -8.61
C LYS A 69 1.33 -19.57 -7.48
N TRP A 70 0.75 -19.30 -6.32
CA TRP A 70 1.49 -18.88 -5.13
C TRP A 70 2.43 -19.96 -4.60
N ASP A 71 2.11 -21.24 -4.80
CA ASP A 71 2.96 -22.34 -4.34
C ASP A 71 4.35 -22.32 -4.97
N ASP A 72 4.48 -21.79 -6.18
CA ASP A 72 5.76 -21.67 -6.86
C ASP A 72 6.58 -20.45 -6.40
N LEU A 73 5.92 -19.40 -5.92
CA LEU A 73 6.55 -18.11 -5.60
C LEU A 73 6.76 -17.86 -4.09
N LYS A 74 5.81 -18.29 -3.26
CA LYS A 74 5.80 -17.92 -1.83
C LYS A 74 7.08 -18.30 -1.10
N HIS A 75 7.66 -19.46 -1.40
CA HIS A 75 8.88 -19.93 -0.73
C HIS A 75 10.10 -19.09 -1.11
N HIS A 76 10.20 -18.66 -2.36
CA HIS A 76 11.28 -17.78 -2.81
C HIS A 76 11.18 -16.40 -2.16
N ILE A 77 9.98 -15.85 -2.05
CA ILE A 77 9.75 -14.56 -1.38
C ILE A 77 10.10 -14.65 0.09
N ILE A 78 9.68 -15.71 0.79
CA ILE A 78 10.03 -15.95 2.20
C ILE A 78 11.55 -16.05 2.37
N SER A 79 12.24 -16.74 1.46
CA SER A 79 13.68 -16.87 1.50
C SER A 79 14.36 -15.51 1.38
N GLU A 80 13.98 -14.69 0.43
CA GLU A 80 14.56 -13.35 0.24
C GLU A 80 14.31 -12.43 1.46
N ILE A 81 13.13 -12.50 2.06
CA ILE A 81 12.83 -11.71 3.26
C ILE A 81 13.67 -12.21 4.45
N ASN A 82 13.76 -13.52 4.67
CA ASN A 82 14.59 -14.09 5.74
C ASN A 82 16.06 -13.73 5.55
N ASP A 83 16.61 -13.91 4.37
CA ASP A 83 18.02 -13.61 4.06
C ASP A 83 18.33 -12.12 4.28
N TYR A 84 17.38 -11.25 3.98
CA TYR A 84 17.51 -9.83 4.22
C TYR A 84 17.72 -9.52 5.72
N TYR A 85 16.86 -10.08 6.58
CA TYR A 85 16.93 -9.86 8.02
C TYR A 85 18.08 -10.64 8.69
N LEU A 86 18.47 -11.80 8.18
CA LEU A 86 19.61 -12.58 8.69
C LEU A 86 20.94 -11.86 8.45
N LYS A 87 21.06 -11.04 7.44
CA LYS A 87 22.24 -10.19 7.18
C LYS A 87 22.40 -9.00 8.13
N GLY A 88 21.55 -8.93 9.17
CA GLY A 88 21.61 -7.89 10.19
C GLY A 88 20.87 -6.61 9.84
N ASN A 89 20.08 -6.59 8.76
CA ASN A 89 19.23 -5.46 8.44
C ASN A 89 18.04 -5.43 9.40
N ASN A 90 17.78 -4.28 10.00
CA ASN A 90 16.70 -4.12 10.97
C ASN A 90 15.43 -3.54 10.38
N ILE A 91 15.54 -2.87 9.22
CA ILE A 91 14.43 -2.19 8.54
C ILE A 91 14.64 -2.23 7.03
N VAL A 92 13.57 -2.28 6.26
CA VAL A 92 13.62 -2.27 4.79
C VAL A 92 13.58 -0.85 4.23
N ILE A 93 12.66 -0.04 4.74
CA ILE A 93 12.46 1.35 4.33
C ILE A 93 12.84 2.27 5.48
N GLY A 94 14.01 2.90 5.39
CA GLY A 94 14.46 3.88 6.37
C GLY A 94 13.92 5.29 6.10
N LYS A 95 13.95 6.15 7.11
CA LYS A 95 13.47 7.56 7.04
C LYS A 95 14.16 8.41 5.95
N ASN A 96 15.33 7.99 5.48
CA ASN A 96 16.13 8.71 4.49
C ASN A 96 15.73 8.43 3.03
N LEU A 97 14.71 7.61 2.79
CA LEU A 97 14.13 7.49 1.45
C LEU A 97 13.28 8.74 1.20
N GLU A 98 13.84 9.69 0.48
CA GLU A 98 13.10 10.87 0.01
C GLU A 98 11.90 10.41 -0.79
N LYS A 99 10.72 10.70 -0.28
CA LYS A 99 9.45 10.53 -1.00
C LYS A 99 9.47 11.48 -2.20
N LYS A 100 9.71 10.96 -3.38
CA LYS A 100 9.49 11.69 -4.64
C LYS A 100 8.02 11.80 -5.00
N ASP A 101 7.15 12.03 -4.04
CA ASP A 101 5.74 12.30 -4.32
C ASP A 101 5.22 13.44 -3.44
N ALA A 102 5.96 14.54 -3.45
CA ALA A 102 5.47 15.80 -2.91
C ALA A 102 5.05 16.75 -4.05
N ASN A 103 4.14 16.33 -4.92
CA ASN A 103 3.20 17.25 -5.51
C ASN A 103 2.00 17.42 -4.58
N LEU A 104 2.28 17.78 -3.35
CA LEU A 104 1.33 18.50 -2.55
C LEU A 104 1.27 19.90 -3.17
N GLU A 105 0.26 20.14 -4.00
CA GLU A 105 -0.19 21.49 -4.20
C GLU A 105 -0.30 22.11 -2.81
N LYS A 106 0.44 23.19 -2.60
CA LYS A 106 0.32 24.03 -1.41
C LYS A 106 -1.06 24.69 -1.45
N ASN A 107 -2.07 23.89 -1.11
CA ASN A 107 -3.38 24.43 -0.81
C ASN A 107 -3.32 24.92 0.63
N GLU A 108 -3.80 26.13 0.84
CA GLU A 108 -4.01 26.74 2.15
C GLU A 108 -4.66 25.75 3.12
N PRO A 109 -4.43 25.91 4.44
CA PRO A 109 -4.97 25.01 5.43
C PRO A 109 -6.50 25.03 5.37
N ASN A 110 -7.06 24.09 4.62
CA ASN A 110 -8.49 23.92 4.52
C ASN A 110 -8.92 22.92 5.61
N GLU A 111 -9.72 23.39 6.55
CA GLU A 111 -10.24 22.56 7.66
C GLU A 111 -10.93 21.29 7.15
N VAL A 112 -11.61 21.37 6.00
CA VAL A 112 -12.27 20.23 5.37
C VAL A 112 -11.26 19.18 4.92
N ILE A 113 -10.16 19.59 4.30
CA ILE A 113 -9.08 18.67 3.88
C ILE A 113 -8.44 17.98 5.10
N ASN A 114 -8.22 18.73 6.17
CA ASN A 114 -7.67 18.17 7.41
C ASN A 114 -8.60 17.11 8.01
N LYS A 115 -9.90 17.39 8.07
CA LYS A 115 -10.91 16.42 8.54
C LYS A 115 -10.96 15.17 7.65
N ILE A 116 -10.88 15.33 6.33
CA ILE A 116 -10.82 14.21 5.39
C ILE A 116 -9.60 13.34 5.70
N LYS A 117 -8.42 13.92 5.84
CA LYS A 117 -7.19 13.19 6.16
C LYS A 117 -7.27 12.49 7.51
N GLU A 118 -7.83 13.14 8.54
CA GLU A 118 -8.03 12.53 9.87
C GLU A 118 -8.96 11.31 9.79
N VAL A 119 -10.06 11.39 9.07
CA VAL A 119 -10.99 10.26 8.89
C VAL A 119 -10.31 9.11 8.13
N LEU A 120 -9.58 9.43 7.07
CA LEU A 120 -8.82 8.42 6.31
C LEU A 120 -7.79 7.73 7.23
N ASP A 121 -7.01 8.48 7.97
CA ASP A 121 -5.95 7.94 8.84
C ASP A 121 -6.50 7.13 10.02
N ALA A 122 -7.59 7.59 10.64
CA ALA A 122 -8.15 6.96 11.83
C ALA A 122 -9.07 5.77 11.54
N LYS A 123 -9.83 5.82 10.44
CA LYS A 123 -10.93 4.88 10.17
C LYS A 123 -10.68 3.96 8.97
N ILE A 124 -9.99 4.43 7.97
CA ILE A 124 -9.88 3.74 6.67
C ILE A 124 -8.53 3.08 6.50
N ARG A 125 -7.43 3.78 6.72
CA ARG A 125 -6.08 3.22 6.56
C ARG A 125 -5.81 1.98 7.40
N PRO A 126 -6.24 1.85 8.67
CA PRO A 126 -6.08 0.62 9.43
C PRO A 126 -6.80 -0.58 8.82
N ALA A 127 -8.01 -0.38 8.29
CA ALA A 127 -8.76 -1.45 7.62
C ALA A 127 -8.10 -1.88 6.31
N VAL A 128 -7.64 -0.91 5.51
CA VAL A 128 -6.93 -1.16 4.24
C VAL A 128 -5.59 -1.85 4.47
N ALA A 129 -4.87 -1.51 5.55
CA ALA A 129 -3.62 -2.17 5.94
C ALA A 129 -3.83 -3.65 6.32
N ARG A 130 -4.95 -3.99 6.94
CA ARG A 130 -5.32 -5.41 7.20
C ARG A 130 -5.40 -6.20 5.89
N ASP A 131 -5.93 -5.59 4.85
CA ASP A 131 -6.05 -6.18 3.52
C ASP A 131 -4.75 -6.11 2.70
N GLY A 132 -3.67 -5.62 3.28
CA GLY A 132 -2.35 -5.57 2.66
C GLY A 132 -2.14 -4.38 1.71
N GLY A 133 -2.88 -3.30 1.87
CA GLY A 133 -2.79 -2.11 1.05
C GLY A 133 -2.72 -0.81 1.83
N ASP A 134 -2.87 0.29 1.12
CA ASP A 134 -3.01 1.64 1.68
C ASP A 134 -3.88 2.51 0.78
N ILE A 135 -4.37 3.62 1.36
CA ILE A 135 -5.13 4.65 0.67
C ILE A 135 -4.49 6.00 0.93
N ILE A 136 -4.30 6.78 -0.13
CA ILE A 136 -3.62 8.07 -0.08
C ILE A 136 -4.57 9.16 -0.57
N PHE A 137 -4.71 10.23 0.22
CA PHE A 137 -5.43 11.43 -0.21
C PHE A 137 -4.66 12.14 -1.32
N LYS A 138 -5.32 12.48 -2.41
CA LYS A 138 -4.76 13.23 -3.53
C LYS A 138 -5.28 14.66 -3.60
N SER A 139 -6.59 14.84 -3.66
CA SER A 139 -7.20 16.17 -3.76
C SER A 139 -8.65 16.19 -3.27
N PHE A 140 -9.12 17.38 -2.96
CA PHE A 140 -10.52 17.67 -2.68
C PHE A 140 -10.95 18.91 -3.45
N LYS A 141 -11.95 18.78 -4.31
CA LYS A 141 -12.52 19.87 -5.08
C LYS A 141 -13.99 19.62 -5.36
N ASP A 142 -14.82 20.65 -5.19
CA ASP A 142 -16.26 20.64 -5.51
C ASP A 142 -17.02 19.47 -4.87
N GLY A 143 -16.64 19.09 -3.65
CA GLY A 143 -17.23 17.97 -2.91
C GLY A 143 -16.71 16.59 -3.36
N ILE A 144 -15.76 16.52 -4.29
CA ILE A 144 -15.14 15.30 -4.78
C ILE A 144 -13.78 15.10 -4.13
N VAL A 145 -13.62 13.97 -3.43
CA VAL A 145 -12.33 13.53 -2.86
C VAL A 145 -11.69 12.54 -3.81
N ASN A 146 -10.48 12.85 -4.26
CA ASN A 146 -9.66 11.91 -5.03
C ASN A 146 -8.68 11.20 -4.11
N VAL A 147 -8.67 9.89 -4.17
CA VAL A 147 -7.77 9.01 -3.42
C VAL A 147 -7.04 8.06 -4.35
N GLU A 148 -5.85 7.62 -3.96
CA GLU A 148 -5.08 6.60 -4.65
C GLU A 148 -4.99 5.35 -3.79
N LEU A 149 -5.26 4.20 -4.38
CA LEU A 149 -5.14 2.90 -3.73
C LEU A 149 -3.79 2.26 -4.06
N LYS A 150 -3.12 1.72 -3.04
CA LYS A 150 -1.82 1.05 -3.14
C LYS A 150 -1.90 -0.38 -2.60
N GLY A 151 -0.90 -1.19 -2.96
CA GLY A 151 -0.77 -2.56 -2.47
C GLY A 151 -1.85 -3.49 -3.04
N SER A 152 -2.40 -4.35 -2.20
CA SER A 152 -3.43 -5.33 -2.62
C SER A 152 -4.71 -4.68 -3.13
N CYS A 153 -5.01 -3.46 -2.69
CA CYS A 153 -6.21 -2.73 -3.08
C CYS A 153 -6.12 -2.14 -4.50
N SER A 154 -4.91 -2.02 -5.05
CA SER A 154 -4.71 -1.53 -6.42
C SER A 154 -5.00 -2.61 -7.46
N GLY A 155 -5.77 -2.26 -8.48
CA GLY A 155 -5.99 -3.12 -9.66
C GLY A 155 -6.92 -4.32 -9.46
N CYS A 156 -7.69 -4.38 -8.37
CA CYS A 156 -8.73 -5.39 -8.17
C CYS A 156 -10.12 -4.74 -8.35
N PRO A 157 -10.84 -4.99 -9.47
CA PRO A 157 -12.10 -4.29 -9.76
C PRO A 157 -13.17 -4.44 -8.67
N SER A 158 -13.32 -5.63 -8.11
CA SER A 158 -14.31 -5.91 -7.06
C SER A 158 -13.97 -5.21 -5.73
N SER A 159 -12.70 -5.21 -5.35
CA SER A 159 -12.24 -4.54 -4.12
C SER A 159 -12.30 -3.01 -4.24
N ILE A 160 -11.97 -2.47 -5.41
CA ILE A 160 -12.00 -1.02 -5.67
C ILE A 160 -13.42 -0.49 -5.51
N MET A 161 -14.44 -1.13 -6.07
CA MET A 161 -15.81 -0.67 -5.97
C MET A 161 -16.33 -0.71 -4.52
N THR A 162 -16.11 -1.82 -3.82
CA THR A 162 -16.56 -1.99 -2.44
C THR A 162 -15.85 -1.02 -1.51
N LEU A 163 -14.54 -0.87 -1.66
CA LEU A 163 -13.74 0.04 -0.86
C LEU A 163 -14.11 1.51 -1.14
N LYS A 164 -14.25 1.89 -2.40
CA LYS A 164 -14.69 3.24 -2.80
C LYS A 164 -16.03 3.59 -2.15
N GLN A 165 -17.01 2.68 -2.20
CA GLN A 165 -18.32 2.91 -1.61
C GLN A 165 -18.23 3.04 -0.08
N GLY A 166 -17.45 2.19 0.58
CA GLY A 166 -17.23 2.25 2.03
C GLY A 166 -16.54 3.54 2.46
N VAL A 167 -15.51 3.96 1.75
CA VAL A 167 -14.80 5.23 1.98
C VAL A 167 -15.72 6.42 1.78
N GLN A 168 -16.50 6.42 0.69
CA GLN A 168 -17.47 7.48 0.41
C GLN A 168 -18.51 7.60 1.52
N ASN A 169 -19.10 6.50 1.96
CA ASN A 169 -20.09 6.50 3.04
C ASN A 169 -19.51 7.05 4.34
N LEU A 170 -18.29 6.64 4.72
CA LEU A 170 -17.64 7.16 5.91
C LEU A 170 -17.28 8.65 5.79
N LEU A 171 -16.71 9.07 4.69
CA LEU A 171 -16.36 10.48 4.49
C LEU A 171 -17.61 11.37 4.45
N CYS A 172 -18.66 10.98 3.76
CA CYS A 172 -19.91 11.74 3.74
C CYS A 172 -20.57 11.82 5.12
N HIS A 173 -20.39 10.82 5.96
CA HIS A 173 -20.90 10.82 7.33
C HIS A 173 -20.16 11.79 8.25
N TYR A 174 -18.82 11.78 8.21
CA TYR A 174 -17.98 12.60 9.10
C TYR A 174 -17.67 14.00 8.55
N VAL A 175 -17.73 14.16 7.23
CA VAL A 175 -17.41 15.42 6.53
C VAL A 175 -18.55 15.74 5.56
N PRO A 176 -19.54 16.56 5.99
CA PRO A 176 -20.72 16.85 5.19
C PRO A 176 -20.45 17.50 3.83
N GLU A 177 -19.29 18.14 3.70
CA GLU A 177 -18.85 18.80 2.46
C GLU A 177 -18.46 17.79 1.36
N VAL A 178 -18.20 16.54 1.73
CA VAL A 178 -17.89 15.46 0.77
C VAL A 178 -19.16 14.91 0.16
N LYS A 179 -19.23 14.93 -1.16
CA LYS A 179 -20.36 14.40 -1.95
C LYS A 179 -20.02 13.05 -2.58
N ARG A 180 -18.77 12.88 -3.03
CA ARG A 180 -18.33 11.72 -3.78
C ARG A 180 -16.83 11.46 -3.55
N VAL A 181 -16.46 10.18 -3.64
CA VAL A 181 -15.07 9.74 -3.65
C VAL A 181 -14.74 9.11 -5.00
N GLU A 182 -13.63 9.51 -5.59
CA GLU A 182 -13.03 8.90 -6.78
C GLU A 182 -11.73 8.22 -6.38
N ALA A 183 -11.53 6.99 -6.86
CA ALA A 183 -10.34 6.19 -6.61
C ALA A 183 -9.59 5.93 -7.92
N SER A 184 -8.28 6.09 -7.88
CA SER A 184 -7.37 5.75 -8.97
C SER A 184 -6.42 4.61 -8.58
#